data_97240ce35b3797ca4e3670d2528a9983
#
_entry.id   97240ce35b3797ca4e3670d2528a9983
#
_cell.length_a   1.000
_cell.length_b   1.000
_cell.length_c   1.000
_cell.angle_alpha   90.00
_cell.angle_beta   90.00
_cell.angle_gamma   90.00
#
_symmetry.space_group_name_H-M   'P 1'
#
loop_
_entity.id
_entity.type
_entity.pdbx_description
1 polymer ?
#
loop_
_entity_poly.entity_id
_entity_poly.type
_entity_poly.pdbx_seq_one_letter_code
_entity_poly.pdbx_strand_id
1 'polypeptide(L)'
;MATGIQVIKVVDKEGPQVNCNFDVHKIKVLGSQAGPGYQGCASTIEFPAIQVSDNCSNYNQLTFATYTYDDKGILYSSPTNGATLTLPTGYYYVYYNVTDACGNVSFCYIEYEVKDEVPPVVACESHFNVSLTDSVTLVNAETFDDGSYDGCSKVTFLARRMNNPKCGFNNETAFDKTVPFYCCDINNGPVQVILRVFDAAGNYNDCMVEATVFDKIKPVLWCPKDITVQCGSDYAPEAPKSYSK
;
A
#
# COMPACT_ATOMS: atom_id res chain seq x y z
N MET A 1 19.52 18.28 84.66
CA MET A 1 19.62 18.60 83.19
C MET A 1 18.51 17.87 82.45
N ALA A 2 17.62 18.57 81.81
CA ALA A 2 16.61 17.93 80.94
C ALA A 2 17.24 17.74 79.57
N THR A 3 17.29 16.49 79.11
CA THR A 3 17.73 16.13 77.73
C THR A 3 16.53 16.05 76.82
N GLY A 4 16.40 16.98 75.91
CA GLY A 4 15.38 16.91 74.80
C GLY A 4 15.96 16.21 73.61
N ILE A 5 15.17 15.30 72.93
CA ILE A 5 15.51 14.68 71.69
C ILE A 5 14.75 15.45 70.56
N GLN A 6 15.50 16.00 69.59
CA GLN A 6 14.95 16.62 68.42
C GLN A 6 15.02 15.59 67.28
N VAL A 7 13.89 15.26 66.65
CA VAL A 7 13.81 14.38 65.49
C VAL A 7 13.78 15.29 64.23
N ILE A 8 14.73 15.13 63.34
CA ILE A 8 14.76 15.79 62.04
C ILE A 8 14.34 14.73 60.99
N LYS A 9 13.28 15.00 60.25
CA LYS A 9 12.86 14.17 59.12
C LYS A 9 13.28 14.88 57.82
N VAL A 10 14.17 14.26 57.06
CA VAL A 10 14.51 14.67 55.69
C VAL A 10 13.55 14.01 54.73
N VAL A 11 12.95 14.80 53.85
CA VAL A 11 11.98 14.32 52.86
C VAL A 11 12.41 14.85 51.50
N ASP A 12 12.56 13.94 50.54
CA ASP A 12 12.71 14.29 49.14
C ASP A 12 11.35 14.58 48.52
N LYS A 13 11.22 15.66 47.73
CA LYS A 13 10.00 16.08 47.01
C LYS A 13 10.28 16.35 45.54
N GLU A 14 11.49 16.10 45.08
CA GLU A 14 11.88 16.29 43.69
C GLU A 14 11.90 14.92 43.01
N GLY A 15 11.30 14.83 41.83
CA GLY A 15 11.33 13.61 41.04
C GLY A 15 12.63 13.51 40.21
N PRO A 16 12.96 12.31 39.72
CA PRO A 16 14.14 12.09 38.93
C PRO A 16 14.20 12.99 37.69
N GLN A 17 15.40 13.47 37.35
CA GLN A 17 15.62 14.16 36.08
C GLN A 17 15.74 13.12 34.96
N VAL A 18 14.81 13.18 34.00
CA VAL A 18 14.72 12.24 32.88
C VAL A 18 15.06 12.95 31.59
N ASN A 19 16.00 12.41 30.82
CA ASN A 19 16.38 12.96 29.53
C ASN A 19 15.94 11.99 28.41
N CYS A 20 14.95 12.44 27.61
CA CYS A 20 14.44 11.78 26.40
C CYS A 20 14.71 12.62 25.17
N ASN A 21 15.88 13.24 25.04
CA ASN A 21 16.25 13.95 23.81
C ASN A 21 16.52 12.98 22.67
N PHE A 22 15.45 12.37 22.18
CA PHE A 22 15.47 11.53 21.00
C PHE A 22 14.63 12.22 19.91
N ASP A 23 15.15 12.30 18.71
CA ASP A 23 14.37 12.68 17.53
C ASP A 23 13.28 11.63 17.27
N VAL A 24 12.17 12.04 16.63
CA VAL A 24 11.10 11.13 16.21
C VAL A 24 11.70 9.96 15.43
N HIS A 25 11.61 8.75 15.97
CA HIS A 25 12.15 7.56 15.35
C HIS A 25 11.16 7.01 14.33
N LYS A 26 11.47 7.21 13.04
CA LYS A 26 10.79 6.53 11.95
C LYS A 26 11.42 5.16 11.76
N ILE A 27 10.68 4.12 12.11
CA ILE A 27 11.11 2.75 11.94
C ILE A 27 10.44 2.17 10.70
N LYS A 28 11.28 1.83 9.71
CA LYS A 28 10.84 1.13 8.52
C LYS A 28 10.54 -0.32 8.86
N VAL A 29 9.33 -0.77 8.58
CA VAL A 29 9.05 -2.19 8.55
C VAL A 29 9.62 -2.72 7.25
N LEU A 30 10.64 -3.55 7.35
CA LEU A 30 11.01 -4.44 6.26
C LEU A 30 9.96 -5.55 6.28
N GLY A 31 8.98 -5.46 5.36
CA GLY A 31 7.90 -6.42 5.27
C GLY A 31 8.44 -7.84 5.35
N SER A 32 7.90 -8.66 6.23
CA SER A 32 8.17 -10.08 6.17
C SER A 32 7.66 -10.54 4.80
N GLN A 33 8.53 -11.05 3.96
CA GLN A 33 8.18 -11.70 2.70
C GLN A 33 7.49 -13.05 3.00
N ALA A 34 6.41 -12.99 3.74
CA ALA A 34 5.50 -14.10 3.88
C ALA A 34 4.74 -14.22 2.57
N GLY A 35 4.79 -15.38 1.94
CA GLY A 35 4.18 -15.66 0.62
C GLY A 35 2.72 -15.19 0.48
N PRO A 36 2.03 -15.56 -0.60
CA PRO A 36 0.71 -15.03 -0.93
C PRO A 36 -0.27 -15.28 0.22
N GLY A 37 -0.66 -14.22 0.91
CA GLY A 37 -1.58 -14.25 2.03
C GLY A 37 -1.25 -13.13 3.01
N TYR A 38 -2.08 -12.10 3.02
CA TYR A 38 -1.99 -11.00 3.98
C TYR A 38 -1.89 -11.51 5.42
N GLN A 39 -0.79 -11.22 6.09
CA GLN A 39 -0.52 -11.58 7.49
C GLN A 39 -0.46 -10.33 8.41
N GLY A 40 -0.47 -9.13 7.82
CA GLY A 40 -0.16 -7.89 8.52
C GLY A 40 1.33 -7.71 8.77
N CYS A 41 1.79 -6.46 8.83
CA CYS A 41 3.17 -6.13 9.10
C CYS A 41 3.37 -5.66 10.52
N ALA A 42 4.46 -6.13 11.13
CA ALA A 42 4.92 -5.67 12.42
C ALA A 42 6.44 -5.57 12.41
N SER A 43 6.99 -4.66 13.18
CA SER A 43 8.43 -4.54 13.42
C SER A 43 8.74 -4.70 14.89
N THR A 44 9.87 -5.37 15.17
CA THR A 44 10.41 -5.41 16.53
C THR A 44 11.27 -4.18 16.77
N ILE A 45 10.88 -3.37 17.74
CA ILE A 45 11.51 -2.12 18.13
C ILE A 45 12.27 -2.36 19.40
N GLU A 46 13.54 -1.99 19.42
CA GLU A 46 14.33 -1.86 20.64
C GLU A 46 14.19 -0.42 21.16
N PHE A 47 13.62 -0.28 22.35
CA PHE A 47 13.49 1.03 22.98
C PHE A 47 14.81 1.47 23.60
N PRO A 48 15.29 2.69 23.31
CA PRO A 48 16.54 3.17 23.89
C PRO A 48 16.44 3.28 25.41
N ALA A 49 17.53 2.94 26.09
CA ALA A 49 17.65 3.20 27.51
C ALA A 49 17.76 4.70 27.76
N ILE A 50 16.89 5.27 28.60
CA ILE A 50 16.90 6.67 28.97
C ILE A 50 17.98 6.97 29.99
N GLN A 51 18.53 8.18 29.92
CA GLN A 51 19.44 8.68 30.95
C GLN A 51 18.67 9.34 32.09
N VAL A 52 18.95 8.91 33.31
CA VAL A 52 18.25 9.39 34.50
C VAL A 52 19.24 9.73 35.60
N SER A 53 19.00 10.81 36.31
CA SER A 53 19.71 11.19 37.51
C SER A 53 18.72 11.66 38.58
N ASP A 54 19.09 11.49 39.83
CA ASP A 54 18.28 11.95 40.94
C ASP A 54 19.20 12.55 42.03
N ASN A 55 18.68 13.51 42.81
CA ASN A 55 19.44 14.22 43.83
C ASN A 55 19.62 13.42 45.14
N CYS A 56 18.72 12.45 45.40
CA CYS A 56 18.68 11.67 46.63
C CYS A 56 18.74 10.16 46.40
N SER A 57 18.31 9.68 45.25
CA SER A 57 18.24 8.24 44.92
C SER A 57 19.34 7.84 43.96
N ASN A 58 20.05 6.75 44.24
CA ASN A 58 20.99 6.15 43.30
C ASN A 58 20.18 5.39 42.19
N TYR A 59 20.80 5.18 41.02
CA TYR A 59 20.18 4.50 39.90
C TYR A 59 19.50 3.17 40.26
N ASN A 60 20.11 2.37 41.14
CA ASN A 60 19.57 1.08 41.59
C ASN A 60 18.33 1.20 42.49
N GLN A 61 17.99 2.40 42.94
CA GLN A 61 16.81 2.70 43.77
C GLN A 61 15.67 3.30 42.93
N LEU A 62 15.94 3.55 41.64
CA LEU A 62 14.92 4.02 40.71
C LEU A 62 14.10 2.87 40.14
N THR A 63 12.81 3.08 39.99
CA THR A 63 11.89 2.11 39.37
C THR A 63 11.47 2.65 38.00
N PHE A 64 11.61 1.82 37.00
CA PHE A 64 11.28 2.16 35.61
C PHE A 64 10.00 1.42 35.18
N ALA A 65 9.09 2.14 34.52
CA ALA A 65 7.94 1.58 33.85
C ALA A 65 7.79 2.21 32.47
N THR A 66 7.68 1.37 31.43
CA THR A 66 7.50 1.83 30.04
C THR A 66 6.12 1.47 29.57
N TYR A 67 5.40 2.43 29.00
CA TYR A 67 4.05 2.25 28.48
C TYR A 67 4.04 2.67 27.01
N THR A 68 3.58 1.80 26.14
CA THR A 68 3.42 2.08 24.72
C THR A 68 1.95 2.11 24.37
N TYR A 69 1.50 3.21 23.77
CA TYR A 69 0.12 3.42 23.32
C TYR A 69 0.13 3.68 21.81
N ASP A 70 -0.87 3.16 21.10
CA ASP A 70 -1.14 3.57 19.73
C ASP A 70 -1.92 4.90 19.69
N ASP A 71 -2.19 5.40 18.48
CA ASP A 71 -2.97 6.62 18.22
C ASP A 71 -4.43 6.54 18.69
N LYS A 72 -4.93 5.33 19.00
CA LYS A 72 -6.27 5.05 19.53
C LYS A 72 -6.28 4.88 21.06
N GLY A 73 -5.11 4.98 21.68
CA GLY A 73 -4.94 4.81 23.14
C GLY A 73 -4.95 3.36 23.59
N ILE A 74 -4.73 2.39 22.69
CA ILE A 74 -4.58 0.99 23.05
C ILE A 74 -3.19 0.78 23.64
N LEU A 75 -3.14 0.20 24.85
CA LEU A 75 -1.90 -0.04 25.57
C LEU A 75 -1.19 -1.30 25.08
N TYR A 76 0.05 -1.13 24.64
CA TYR A 76 1.03 -2.18 24.45
C TYR A 76 2.07 -2.05 25.56
N SER A 77 2.13 -2.93 26.54
CA SER A 77 3.04 -2.76 27.67
C SER A 77 4.44 -3.30 27.38
N SER A 78 5.45 -2.53 27.77
CA SER A 78 6.82 -3.02 27.90
C SER A 78 7.31 -2.75 29.32
N PRO A 79 7.70 -3.75 30.09
CA PRO A 79 7.90 -3.61 31.54
C PRO A 79 9.28 -3.05 31.97
N THR A 80 10.24 -2.90 31.06
CA THR A 80 11.62 -2.57 31.43
C THR A 80 12.26 -1.52 30.51
N ASN A 81 13.18 -0.71 31.06
CA ASN A 81 14.03 0.19 30.31
C ASN A 81 14.93 -0.59 29.33
N GLY A 82 14.98 -0.20 28.07
CA GLY A 82 15.71 -0.91 27.01
C GLY A 82 15.05 -2.21 26.50
N ALA A 83 13.75 -2.37 26.72
CA ALA A 83 13.01 -3.55 26.25
C ALA A 83 12.71 -3.49 24.75
N THR A 84 12.43 -4.67 24.16
CA THR A 84 11.95 -4.80 22.79
C THR A 84 10.45 -5.07 22.76
N LEU A 85 9.76 -4.53 21.77
CA LEU A 85 8.34 -4.78 21.54
C LEU A 85 8.09 -4.92 20.02
N THR A 86 7.26 -5.88 19.64
CA THR A 86 6.81 -6.03 18.25
C THR A 86 5.50 -5.28 18.05
N LEU A 87 5.53 -4.27 17.18
CA LEU A 87 4.39 -3.39 16.91
C LEU A 87 3.96 -3.48 15.45
N PRO A 88 2.64 -3.56 15.17
CA PRO A 88 2.09 -3.39 13.84
C PRO A 88 2.42 -2.03 13.21
N THR A 89 2.12 -1.85 11.92
CA THR A 89 2.19 -0.54 11.28
C THR A 89 1.26 0.45 11.98
N GLY A 90 1.74 1.66 12.27
CA GLY A 90 0.98 2.68 12.98
C GLY A 90 1.84 3.71 13.70
N TYR A 91 1.19 4.62 14.41
CA TYR A 91 1.82 5.63 15.24
C TYR A 91 1.74 5.23 16.72
N TYR A 92 2.84 5.37 17.45
CA TYR A 92 2.97 4.94 18.82
C TYR A 92 3.65 6.02 19.68
N TYR A 93 3.20 6.12 20.92
CA TYR A 93 3.78 6.96 21.96
C TYR A 93 4.33 6.05 23.05
N VAL A 94 5.63 6.13 23.29
CA VAL A 94 6.33 5.34 24.30
C VAL A 94 6.67 6.24 25.49
N TYR A 95 5.98 6.05 26.60
CA TYR A 95 6.18 6.79 27.84
C TYR A 95 7.14 6.05 28.75
N TYR A 96 8.14 6.74 29.24
CA TYR A 96 9.07 6.28 30.27
C TYR A 96 8.71 6.95 31.58
N ASN A 97 8.21 6.20 32.54
CA ASN A 97 7.98 6.68 33.91
C ASN A 97 9.09 6.21 34.81
N VAL A 98 9.65 7.12 35.57
CA VAL A 98 10.71 6.84 36.54
C VAL A 98 10.26 7.31 37.91
N THR A 99 10.33 6.41 38.88
CA THR A 99 9.96 6.68 40.27
C THR A 99 11.17 6.53 41.17
N ASP A 100 11.42 7.50 42.02
CA ASP A 100 12.50 7.48 43.02
C ASP A 100 12.14 6.65 44.27
N ALA A 101 13.07 6.54 45.21
CA ALA A 101 12.88 5.82 46.48
C ALA A 101 11.85 6.49 47.41
N CYS A 102 11.54 7.75 47.20
CA CYS A 102 10.58 8.53 47.98
C CYS A 102 9.18 8.55 47.37
N GLY A 103 9.02 8.01 46.14
CA GLY A 103 7.75 7.92 45.43
C GLY A 103 7.45 9.11 44.52
N ASN A 104 8.42 10.03 44.30
CA ASN A 104 8.25 11.08 43.31
C ASN A 104 8.43 10.50 41.90
N VAL A 105 7.59 10.94 40.94
CA VAL A 105 7.53 10.40 39.59
C VAL A 105 7.87 11.48 38.56
N SER A 106 8.74 11.14 37.64
CA SER A 106 8.98 11.91 36.43
C SER A 106 8.75 11.05 35.18
N PHE A 107 8.42 11.69 34.09
CA PHE A 107 8.17 10.97 32.81
C PHE A 107 8.68 11.78 31.61
N CYS A 108 8.93 11.06 30.54
CA CYS A 108 9.12 11.60 29.21
C CYS A 108 8.54 10.62 28.18
N TYR A 109 8.40 11.02 26.93
CA TYR A 109 7.89 10.14 25.88
C TYR A 109 8.66 10.32 24.58
N ILE A 110 8.59 9.30 23.74
CA ILE A 110 9.14 9.25 22.39
C ILE A 110 8.03 8.85 21.42
N GLU A 111 8.01 9.45 20.23
CA GLU A 111 7.09 9.11 19.18
C GLU A 111 7.74 8.12 18.20
N TYR A 112 7.02 7.05 17.82
CA TYR A 112 7.42 6.07 16.84
C TYR A 112 6.40 5.99 15.71
N GLU A 113 6.87 5.99 14.48
CA GLU A 113 6.08 5.65 13.29
C GLU A 113 6.59 4.32 12.74
N VAL A 114 5.73 3.28 12.78
CA VAL A 114 5.99 1.98 12.14
C VAL A 114 5.30 1.99 10.79
N LYS A 115 6.07 2.11 9.69
CA LYS A 115 5.57 2.32 8.34
C LYS A 115 6.03 1.24 7.38
N ASP A 116 5.12 0.78 6.53
CA ASP A 116 5.44 -0.05 5.39
C ASP A 116 6.01 0.82 4.24
N GLU A 117 7.25 0.52 3.82
CA GLU A 117 7.91 1.16 2.68
C GLU A 117 8.38 0.12 1.65
N VAL A 118 7.87 -1.11 1.72
CA VAL A 118 8.25 -2.20 0.82
C VAL A 118 7.20 -2.32 -0.30
N PRO A 119 7.60 -2.12 -1.57
CA PRO A 119 6.66 -2.30 -2.67
C PRO A 119 6.16 -3.75 -2.79
N PRO A 120 4.95 -3.97 -3.32
CA PRO A 120 4.40 -5.30 -3.53
C PRO A 120 5.24 -6.12 -4.52
N VAL A 121 5.20 -7.44 -4.35
CA VAL A 121 5.72 -8.39 -5.33
C VAL A 121 4.73 -8.51 -6.47
N VAL A 122 5.19 -8.21 -7.68
CA VAL A 122 4.33 -8.18 -8.87
C VAL A 122 4.56 -9.45 -9.70
N ALA A 123 3.46 -10.12 -10.03
CA ALA A 123 3.39 -11.20 -10.99
C ALA A 123 2.27 -10.87 -11.99
N CYS A 124 2.57 -10.88 -13.29
CA CYS A 124 1.56 -10.63 -14.31
C CYS A 124 1.63 -11.65 -15.45
N GLU A 125 0.48 -11.84 -16.12
CA GLU A 125 0.39 -12.63 -17.33
C GLU A 125 1.33 -12.06 -18.40
N SER A 126 2.22 -12.89 -18.94
CA SER A 126 3.14 -12.45 -19.99
C SER A 126 2.41 -12.18 -21.31
N HIS A 127 1.35 -12.97 -21.60
CA HIS A 127 0.56 -12.89 -22.81
C HIS A 127 -0.93 -12.99 -22.48
N PHE A 128 -1.71 -12.04 -22.96
CA PHE A 128 -3.15 -11.97 -22.73
C PHE A 128 -3.92 -11.87 -24.05
N ASN A 129 -5.00 -12.61 -24.19
CA ASN A 129 -5.85 -12.63 -25.39
C ASN A 129 -7.13 -11.84 -25.16
N VAL A 130 -7.34 -10.80 -25.95
CA VAL A 130 -8.55 -9.97 -25.92
C VAL A 130 -9.43 -10.30 -27.12
N SER A 131 -10.69 -10.69 -26.89
CA SER A 131 -11.69 -10.89 -27.93
C SER A 131 -12.60 -9.66 -28.02
N LEU A 132 -12.58 -8.96 -29.15
CA LEU A 132 -13.50 -7.86 -29.40
C LEU A 132 -14.88 -8.41 -29.72
N THR A 133 -15.88 -7.96 -29.00
CA THR A 133 -17.32 -8.27 -29.24
C THR A 133 -18.09 -7.03 -29.67
N ASP A 134 -17.47 -5.85 -29.56
CA ASP A 134 -17.96 -4.55 -30.00
C ASP A 134 -16.76 -3.70 -30.49
N SER A 135 -17.02 -2.47 -30.93
CA SER A 135 -16.00 -1.51 -31.39
C SER A 135 -14.93 -1.22 -30.37
N VAL A 136 -15.24 -1.35 -29.07
CA VAL A 136 -14.34 -1.19 -27.93
C VAL A 136 -14.61 -2.29 -26.91
N THR A 137 -13.55 -2.93 -26.41
CA THR A 137 -13.60 -3.85 -25.27
C THR A 137 -12.79 -3.27 -24.13
N LEU A 138 -13.41 -3.11 -22.95
CA LEU A 138 -12.74 -2.69 -21.73
C LEU A 138 -12.31 -3.92 -20.91
N VAL A 139 -11.03 -4.02 -20.57
CA VAL A 139 -10.48 -5.10 -19.74
C VAL A 139 -10.08 -4.52 -18.39
N ASN A 140 -10.53 -5.13 -17.30
CA ASN A 140 -10.16 -4.72 -15.95
C ASN A 140 -8.66 -4.94 -15.71
N ALA A 141 -8.01 -4.00 -15.00
CA ALA A 141 -6.59 -4.10 -14.67
C ALA A 141 -6.24 -5.38 -13.92
N GLU A 142 -7.08 -5.80 -12.97
CA GLU A 142 -6.92 -7.03 -12.18
C GLU A 142 -6.87 -8.30 -13.06
N THR A 143 -7.43 -8.28 -14.28
CA THR A 143 -7.39 -9.43 -15.18
C THR A 143 -5.99 -9.73 -15.73
N PHE A 144 -5.08 -8.77 -15.67
CA PHE A 144 -3.67 -8.94 -16.08
C PHE A 144 -2.77 -9.48 -14.97
N ASP A 145 -3.30 -9.62 -13.74
CA ASP A 145 -2.57 -10.12 -12.59
C ASP A 145 -2.47 -11.65 -12.60
N ASP A 146 -1.30 -12.18 -12.25
CA ASP A 146 -1.03 -13.62 -12.07
C ASP A 146 -0.56 -13.93 -10.65
N GLY A 147 -1.20 -13.31 -9.67
CA GLY A 147 -0.94 -13.57 -8.26
C GLY A 147 0.05 -12.62 -7.59
N SER A 148 0.02 -11.34 -7.96
CA SER A 148 0.74 -10.29 -7.21
C SER A 148 0.29 -10.24 -5.76
N TYR A 149 1.21 -9.97 -4.87
CA TYR A 149 0.92 -9.92 -3.43
C TYR A 149 1.82 -8.92 -2.71
N ASP A 150 1.36 -8.52 -1.54
CA ASP A 150 2.13 -7.79 -0.56
C ASP A 150 2.07 -8.49 0.81
N GLY A 151 3.16 -8.40 1.57
CA GLY A 151 3.26 -9.03 2.89
C GLY A 151 2.51 -8.27 3.99
N CYS A 152 2.20 -7.01 3.75
CA CYS A 152 1.64 -6.08 4.74
C CYS A 152 0.16 -5.79 4.52
N SER A 153 -0.30 -5.82 3.26
CA SER A 153 -1.64 -5.38 2.92
C SER A 153 -2.22 -6.09 1.69
N LYS A 154 -3.49 -5.82 1.42
CA LYS A 154 -4.09 -6.20 0.14
C LYS A 154 -3.59 -5.29 -0.95
N VAL A 155 -3.35 -5.87 -2.13
CA VAL A 155 -2.95 -5.13 -3.32
C VAL A 155 -4.17 -4.62 -4.10
N THR A 156 -3.95 -3.53 -4.85
CA THR A 156 -4.90 -2.94 -5.78
C THR A 156 -4.23 -2.69 -7.12
N PHE A 157 -5.01 -2.66 -8.20
CA PHE A 157 -4.51 -2.70 -9.56
C PHE A 157 -4.97 -1.50 -10.37
N LEU A 158 -4.03 -0.90 -11.11
CA LEU A 158 -4.30 0.01 -12.20
C LEU A 158 -3.48 -0.42 -13.41
N ALA A 159 -4.00 -0.18 -14.61
CA ALA A 159 -3.27 -0.50 -15.82
C ALA A 159 -3.36 0.64 -16.84
N ARG A 160 -2.41 0.66 -17.78
CA ARG A 160 -2.41 1.61 -18.88
C ARG A 160 -1.86 0.99 -20.16
N ARG A 161 -2.28 1.50 -21.29
CA ARG A 161 -1.64 1.16 -22.57
C ARG A 161 -0.36 1.96 -22.73
N MET A 162 0.63 1.35 -23.32
CA MET A 162 1.75 2.06 -23.89
C MET A 162 1.37 2.72 -25.22
N ASN A 163 2.22 3.60 -25.70
CA ASN A 163 2.07 4.28 -26.97
C ASN A 163 1.80 3.28 -28.13
N ASN A 164 0.73 3.49 -28.89
CA ASN A 164 0.42 2.76 -30.11
C ASN A 164 0.10 3.74 -31.27
N PRO A 165 1.11 4.24 -31.99
CA PRO A 165 0.92 5.23 -33.05
C PRO A 165 0.09 4.71 -34.23
N LYS A 166 0.03 3.39 -34.45
CA LYS A 166 -0.77 2.77 -35.52
C LYS A 166 -2.28 2.90 -35.28
N CYS A 167 -2.69 3.08 -34.02
CA CYS A 167 -4.08 3.35 -33.66
C CYS A 167 -4.36 4.82 -33.37
N GLY A 168 -3.43 5.72 -33.66
CA GLY A 168 -3.57 7.15 -33.37
C GLY A 168 -3.29 7.53 -31.90
N PHE A 169 -2.84 6.58 -31.09
CA PHE A 169 -2.43 6.83 -29.71
C PHE A 169 -0.94 7.20 -29.67
N ASN A 170 -0.64 8.49 -29.81
CA ASN A 170 0.73 8.99 -29.84
C ASN A 170 1.35 9.16 -28.45
N ASN A 171 0.55 9.08 -27.39
CA ASN A 171 0.98 9.18 -26.01
C ASN A 171 0.49 7.98 -25.22
N GLU A 172 1.18 7.67 -24.12
CA GLU A 172 0.73 6.70 -23.12
C GLU A 172 -0.58 7.17 -22.51
N THR A 173 -1.51 6.23 -22.26
CA THR A 173 -2.73 6.55 -21.52
C THR A 173 -2.44 6.74 -20.03
N ALA A 174 -3.34 7.38 -19.30
CA ALA A 174 -3.28 7.41 -17.85
C ALA A 174 -3.53 6.00 -17.28
N PHE A 175 -3.04 5.74 -16.07
CA PHE A 175 -3.40 4.54 -15.33
C PHE A 175 -4.87 4.60 -14.91
N ASP A 176 -5.61 3.53 -15.19
CA ASP A 176 -7.03 3.41 -14.84
C ASP A 176 -7.34 1.96 -14.42
N LYS A 177 -8.51 1.75 -13.84
CA LYS A 177 -9.03 0.42 -13.48
C LYS A 177 -9.34 -0.45 -14.69
N THR A 178 -9.47 0.14 -15.87
CA THR A 178 -9.76 -0.55 -17.12
C THR A 178 -8.86 -0.09 -18.26
N VAL A 179 -8.55 -1.01 -19.17
CA VAL A 179 -7.77 -0.75 -20.38
C VAL A 179 -8.67 -0.96 -21.60
N PRO A 180 -8.83 0.04 -22.49
CA PRO A 180 -9.62 -0.08 -23.70
C PRO A 180 -8.81 -0.75 -24.83
N PHE A 181 -9.47 -1.65 -25.57
CA PHE A 181 -8.96 -2.27 -26.80
C PHE A 181 -9.91 -1.99 -27.95
N TYR A 182 -9.36 -1.72 -29.13
CA TYR A 182 -10.08 -1.22 -30.29
C TYR A 182 -9.87 -2.11 -31.54
N CYS A 183 -10.73 -1.99 -32.55
CA CYS A 183 -10.59 -2.69 -33.83
C CYS A 183 -9.24 -2.41 -34.52
N CYS A 184 -8.65 -1.22 -34.33
CA CYS A 184 -7.34 -0.90 -34.89
C CYS A 184 -6.19 -1.71 -34.30
N ASP A 185 -6.38 -2.34 -33.13
CA ASP A 185 -5.34 -3.17 -32.50
C ASP A 185 -5.22 -4.55 -33.20
N ILE A 186 -6.23 -4.95 -33.97
CA ILE A 186 -6.22 -6.19 -34.75
C ILE A 186 -5.14 -6.08 -35.85
N ASN A 187 -4.31 -7.09 -36.01
CA ASN A 187 -3.23 -7.16 -37.02
C ASN A 187 -2.10 -6.13 -36.88
N ASN A 188 -2.08 -5.34 -35.81
CA ASN A 188 -1.00 -4.37 -35.54
C ASN A 188 0.09 -4.86 -34.59
N GLY A 189 0.06 -6.15 -34.23
CA GLY A 189 0.92 -6.77 -33.23
C GLY A 189 0.32 -6.62 -31.83
N PRO A 190 0.97 -7.21 -30.82
CA PRO A 190 0.49 -7.15 -29.45
C PRO A 190 0.49 -5.70 -28.94
N VAL A 191 -0.53 -5.36 -28.17
CA VAL A 191 -0.62 -4.10 -27.43
C VAL A 191 0.13 -4.27 -26.12
N GLN A 192 1.09 -3.42 -25.86
CA GLN A 192 1.81 -3.40 -24.59
C GLN A 192 0.95 -2.71 -23.53
N VAL A 193 0.74 -3.37 -22.42
CA VAL A 193 0.02 -2.88 -21.24
C VAL A 193 0.96 -2.90 -20.04
N ILE A 194 0.98 -1.84 -19.27
CA ILE A 194 1.66 -1.80 -17.98
C ILE A 194 0.61 -2.02 -16.91
N LEU A 195 0.77 -3.08 -16.11
CA LEU A 195 0.04 -3.29 -14.88
C LEU A 195 0.83 -2.68 -13.72
N ARG A 196 0.21 -1.83 -12.95
CA ARG A 196 0.72 -1.27 -11.70
C ARG A 196 -0.03 -1.82 -10.52
N VAL A 197 0.71 -2.37 -9.58
CA VAL A 197 0.19 -2.97 -8.36
C VAL A 197 0.56 -2.09 -7.19
N PHE A 198 -0.42 -1.68 -6.39
CA PHE A 198 -0.24 -0.86 -5.20
C PHE A 198 -0.54 -1.67 -3.96
N ASP A 199 0.18 -1.40 -2.87
CA ASP A 199 -0.20 -1.76 -1.51
C ASP A 199 -1.10 -0.71 -0.86
N ALA A 200 -1.51 -0.93 0.41
CA ALA A 200 -2.31 0.03 1.15
C ALA A 200 -1.51 1.23 1.68
N ALA A 201 -0.18 1.14 1.75
CA ALA A 201 0.71 2.22 2.15
C ALA A 201 1.02 3.17 0.97
N GLY A 202 0.66 2.78 -0.26
CA GLY A 202 0.87 3.54 -1.49
C GLY A 202 2.20 3.23 -2.18
N ASN A 203 2.95 2.22 -1.73
CA ASN A 203 4.08 1.73 -2.50
C ASN A 203 3.55 0.96 -3.71
N TYR A 204 4.32 0.93 -4.80
CA TYR A 204 3.90 0.26 -6.02
C TYR A 204 5.06 -0.36 -6.77
N ASN A 205 4.71 -1.30 -7.64
CA ASN A 205 5.62 -1.90 -8.60
C ASN A 205 4.88 -2.20 -9.90
N ASP A 206 5.59 -2.30 -11.01
CA ASP A 206 5.04 -2.42 -12.37
C ASP A 206 5.49 -3.70 -13.05
N CYS A 207 4.62 -4.26 -13.91
CA CYS A 207 5.00 -5.29 -14.89
C CYS A 207 4.37 -5.02 -16.26
N MET A 208 4.84 -5.72 -17.28
CA MET A 208 4.39 -5.54 -18.67
C MET A 208 3.70 -6.79 -19.18
N VAL A 209 2.57 -6.59 -19.85
CA VAL A 209 1.73 -7.62 -20.44
C VAL A 209 1.59 -7.38 -21.95
N GLU A 210 1.73 -8.42 -22.75
CA GLU A 210 1.46 -8.38 -24.19
C GLU A 210 0.05 -8.84 -24.46
N ALA A 211 -0.85 -7.93 -24.88
CA ALA A 211 -2.23 -8.23 -25.20
C ALA A 211 -2.43 -8.39 -26.71
N THR A 212 -2.83 -9.58 -27.14
CA THR A 212 -3.19 -9.86 -28.54
C THR A 212 -4.68 -9.73 -28.73
N VAL A 213 -5.10 -8.94 -29.72
CA VAL A 213 -6.50 -8.61 -29.96
C VAL A 213 -7.05 -9.42 -31.13
N PHE A 214 -8.21 -10.08 -30.92
CA PHE A 214 -8.90 -10.89 -31.91
C PHE A 214 -10.28 -10.34 -32.21
N ASP A 215 -10.66 -10.29 -33.51
CA ASP A 215 -12.01 -9.94 -33.92
C ASP A 215 -12.98 -11.11 -33.71
N LYS A 216 -14.01 -10.91 -32.92
CA LYS A 216 -15.16 -11.81 -32.74
C LYS A 216 -16.47 -11.14 -33.16
N ILE A 217 -16.40 -9.96 -33.76
CA ILE A 217 -17.57 -9.21 -34.25
C ILE A 217 -18.08 -9.91 -35.52
N LYS A 218 -19.33 -10.33 -35.47
CA LYS A 218 -19.97 -10.92 -36.67
C LYS A 218 -20.29 -9.80 -37.64
N PRO A 219 -20.00 -9.99 -38.94
CA PRO A 219 -20.43 -9.03 -39.96
C PRO A 219 -21.96 -8.95 -40.02
N VAL A 220 -22.48 -7.73 -40.09
CA VAL A 220 -23.91 -7.48 -40.25
C VAL A 220 -24.21 -7.34 -41.76
N LEU A 221 -25.00 -8.24 -42.28
CA LEU A 221 -25.45 -8.19 -43.66
C LEU A 221 -26.76 -7.41 -43.75
N TRP A 222 -26.77 -6.35 -44.50
CA TRP A 222 -27.97 -5.59 -44.86
C TRP A 222 -28.38 -6.00 -46.25
N CYS A 223 -29.49 -6.74 -46.37
CA CYS A 223 -30.09 -7.01 -47.68
C CYS A 223 -30.94 -5.82 -48.10
N PRO A 224 -30.85 -5.34 -49.36
CA PRO A 224 -31.76 -4.36 -49.86
C PRO A 224 -33.18 -4.91 -49.84
N LYS A 225 -34.18 -4.03 -49.75
CA LYS A 225 -35.59 -4.45 -49.85
C LYS A 225 -35.87 -5.11 -51.18
N ASP A 226 -36.74 -6.10 -51.15
CA ASP A 226 -37.25 -6.74 -52.37
C ASP A 226 -37.84 -5.67 -53.29
N ILE A 227 -37.49 -5.75 -54.56
CA ILE A 227 -38.06 -4.89 -55.60
C ILE A 227 -38.86 -5.72 -56.57
N THR A 228 -40.00 -5.22 -56.91
CA THR A 228 -40.84 -5.82 -57.97
C THR A 228 -40.62 -5.06 -59.28
N VAL A 229 -40.20 -5.72 -60.31
CA VAL A 229 -39.98 -5.10 -61.62
C VAL A 229 -40.95 -5.69 -62.62
N GLN A 230 -41.45 -4.89 -63.60
CA GLN A 230 -42.27 -5.38 -64.69
C GLN A 230 -41.43 -6.18 -65.67
N CYS A 231 -42.05 -7.20 -66.23
CA CYS A 231 -41.44 -7.98 -67.30
C CYS A 231 -41.12 -7.09 -68.51
N GLY A 232 -39.86 -7.11 -68.97
CA GLY A 232 -39.36 -6.24 -70.04
C GLY A 232 -38.75 -4.88 -69.59
N SER A 233 -38.70 -4.56 -68.28
CA SER A 233 -37.93 -3.41 -67.81
C SER A 233 -36.45 -3.78 -67.79
N ASP A 234 -35.60 -2.82 -68.22
CA ASP A 234 -34.14 -2.94 -68.17
C ASP A 234 -33.68 -2.76 -66.71
N TYR A 235 -33.50 -3.87 -65.99
CA TYR A 235 -32.98 -3.89 -64.63
C TYR A 235 -31.58 -4.46 -64.63
N ALA A 236 -30.62 -3.58 -64.45
CA ALA A 236 -29.26 -3.97 -64.11
C ALA A 236 -29.09 -3.90 -62.60
N PRO A 237 -28.82 -5.01 -61.89
CA PRO A 237 -28.53 -4.95 -60.46
C PRO A 237 -27.28 -4.05 -60.23
N GLU A 238 -27.41 -3.01 -59.40
CA GLU A 238 -26.25 -2.22 -59.00
C GLU A 238 -25.22 -3.15 -58.35
N ALA A 239 -23.96 -3.00 -58.79
CA ALA A 239 -22.87 -3.72 -58.15
C ALA A 239 -22.85 -3.39 -56.63
N PRO A 240 -22.64 -4.38 -55.79
CA PRO A 240 -22.65 -4.16 -54.33
C PRO A 240 -21.61 -3.09 -53.98
N LYS A 241 -22.08 -1.99 -53.37
CA LYS A 241 -21.18 -0.96 -52.85
C LYS A 241 -20.45 -1.56 -51.67
N SER A 242 -19.14 -1.69 -51.76
CA SER A 242 -18.31 -2.05 -50.61
C SER A 242 -18.32 -0.89 -49.60
N TYR A 243 -19.01 -1.08 -48.49
CA TYR A 243 -18.88 -0.17 -47.37
C TYR A 243 -17.67 -0.62 -46.54
N SER A 244 -16.53 0.07 -46.70
CA SER A 244 -15.45 0.02 -45.73
C SER A 244 -15.88 0.82 -44.49
N LYS A 245 -15.89 0.18 -43.32
CA LYS A 245 -15.94 0.86 -42.03
C LYS A 245 -14.55 1.32 -41.63
#